data_1bc932518720eed9261db2251c4de558
#
_entry.id   1bc932518720eed9261db2251c4de558
#
_cell.length_a   1.000
_cell.length_b   1.000
_cell.length_c   1.000
_cell.angle_alpha   90.00
_cell.angle_beta   90.00
_cell.angle_gamma   90.00
#
_symmetry.space_group_name_H-M   'P 1'
#
loop_
_entity.id
_entity.type
_entity.pdbx_description
1 polymer ?
#
loop_
_entity_poly.entity_id
_entity_poly.type
_entity_poly.pdbx_seq_one_letter_code
_entity_poly.pdbx_strand_id
1 'polypeptide(L)'
;MSLELITQDEFIKKYIPAETKEKKQAFARKKQDCLDMGYTDVFIKPYHNQIFVNERRYQDFLIEKSRRNFEERKAAALTAAKF
;
A
#
# COMPACT_ATOMS: atom_id res chain seq x y z
N MET A 1 11.92 13.93 -15.43
CA MET A 1 10.69 13.36 -14.87
C MET A 1 10.64 13.61 -13.39
N SER A 2 9.59 14.29 -12.97
CA SER A 2 9.38 14.51 -11.54
C SER A 2 8.84 13.23 -10.91
N LEU A 3 9.50 12.78 -9.85
CA LEU A 3 8.95 11.73 -9.00
C LEU A 3 7.74 12.32 -8.26
N GLU A 4 6.63 11.61 -8.28
CA GLU A 4 5.44 12.02 -7.54
C GLU A 4 5.61 11.64 -6.07
N LEU A 5 6.36 12.47 -5.35
CA LEU A 5 6.60 12.25 -3.93
C LEU A 5 5.60 13.08 -3.12
N ILE A 6 4.94 12.42 -2.18
CA ILE A 6 4.06 13.08 -1.22
C ILE A 6 4.60 12.83 0.19
N THR A 7 4.22 13.69 1.12
CA THR A 7 4.62 13.51 2.51
C THR A 7 3.79 12.43 3.17
N GLN A 8 4.26 11.94 4.33
CA GLN A 8 3.52 10.99 5.14
C GLN A 8 2.13 11.53 5.49
N ASP A 9 2.02 12.79 5.86
CA ASP A 9 0.75 13.40 6.23
C ASP A 9 -0.21 13.44 5.06
N GLU A 10 0.28 13.78 3.87
CA GLU A 10 -0.54 13.78 2.66
C GLU A 10 -1.02 12.37 2.32
N PHE A 11 -0.14 11.39 2.46
CA PHE A 11 -0.48 9.99 2.24
C PHE A 11 -1.59 9.54 3.20
N ILE A 12 -1.45 9.88 4.47
CA ILE A 12 -2.45 9.53 5.48
C ILE A 12 -3.80 10.14 5.13
N LYS A 13 -3.82 11.41 4.73
CA LYS A 13 -5.06 12.09 4.34
C LYS A 13 -5.73 11.45 3.12
N LYS A 14 -4.95 10.96 2.16
CA LYS A 14 -5.48 10.38 0.92
C LYS A 14 -5.94 8.94 1.07
N TYR A 15 -5.19 8.13 1.80
CA TYR A 15 -5.34 6.68 1.77
C TYR A 15 -5.81 6.06 3.08
N ILE A 16 -5.79 6.82 4.16
CA ILE A 16 -6.25 6.33 5.46
C ILE A 16 -7.51 7.12 5.85
N PRO A 17 -8.62 6.40 6.13
CA PRO A 17 -9.87 7.08 6.50
C PRO A 17 -9.71 7.98 7.72
N ALA A 18 -10.41 9.12 7.72
CA ALA A 18 -10.33 10.10 8.81
C ALA A 18 -10.81 9.53 10.14
N GLU A 19 -11.74 8.59 10.11
CA GLU A 19 -12.28 7.93 11.30
C GLU A 19 -11.34 6.88 11.90
N THR A 20 -10.21 6.58 11.25
CA THR A 20 -9.24 5.64 11.79
C THR A 20 -8.58 6.22 13.04
N LYS A 21 -8.72 5.54 14.17
CA LYS A 21 -8.19 6.01 15.46
C LYS A 21 -6.66 5.96 15.52
N GLU A 22 -6.06 4.92 14.96
CA GLU A 22 -4.62 4.71 15.03
C GLU A 22 -3.99 4.82 13.64
N LYS A 23 -3.89 6.05 13.15
CA LYS A 23 -3.38 6.34 11.81
C LYS A 23 -1.93 5.89 11.62
N LYS A 24 -1.11 6.02 12.66
CA LYS A 24 0.29 5.60 12.60
C LYS A 24 0.43 4.09 12.40
N GLN A 25 -0.41 3.31 13.07
CA GLN A 25 -0.41 1.85 12.90
C GLN A 25 -0.92 1.46 11.52
N ALA A 26 -1.97 2.12 11.04
CA ALA A 26 -2.48 1.87 9.69
C ALA A 26 -1.41 2.17 8.64
N PHE A 27 -0.68 3.27 8.82
CA PHE A 27 0.44 3.62 7.94
C PHE A 27 1.54 2.56 7.98
N ALA A 28 1.90 2.11 9.17
CA ALA A 28 2.94 1.09 9.33
C ALA A 28 2.54 -0.23 8.68
N ARG A 29 1.27 -0.63 8.76
CA ARG A 29 0.76 -1.83 8.09
C ARG A 29 0.85 -1.72 6.58
N LYS A 30 0.47 -0.57 6.03
CA LYS A 30 0.57 -0.33 4.58
C LYS A 30 2.03 -0.38 4.11
N LYS A 31 2.92 0.19 4.90
CA LYS A 31 4.36 0.13 4.63
C LYS A 31 4.85 -1.32 4.62
N GLN A 32 4.46 -2.09 5.63
CA GLN A 32 4.88 -3.49 5.74
C GLN A 32 4.33 -4.31 4.57
N ASP A 33 3.07 -4.10 4.18
CA ASP A 33 2.48 -4.78 3.04
C ASP A 33 3.28 -4.53 1.76
N CYS A 34 3.71 -3.29 1.53
CA CYS A 34 4.53 -2.96 0.37
C CYS A 34 5.87 -3.70 0.41
N LEU A 35 6.52 -3.72 1.57
CA LEU A 35 7.79 -4.41 1.73
C LEU A 35 7.64 -5.92 1.51
N ASP A 36 6.58 -6.51 2.04
CA ASP A 36 6.31 -7.94 1.91
C ASP A 36 6.07 -8.34 0.45
N MET A 37 5.53 -7.44 -0.35
CA MET A 37 5.33 -7.68 -1.78
C MET A 37 6.53 -7.29 -2.65
N GLY A 38 7.63 -6.84 -2.05
CA GLY A 38 8.83 -6.46 -2.77
C GLY A 38 8.85 -5.02 -3.27
N TYR A 39 7.89 -4.20 -2.88
CA TYR A 39 7.82 -2.79 -3.25
C TYR A 39 8.63 -1.94 -2.27
N THR A 40 9.95 -2.08 -2.31
CA THR A 40 10.84 -1.41 -1.35
C THR A 40 11.06 0.06 -1.66
N ASP A 41 10.68 0.52 -2.85
CA ASP A 41 10.89 1.88 -3.32
C ASP A 41 9.64 2.78 -3.17
N VAL A 42 8.59 2.28 -2.54
CA VAL A 42 7.37 3.08 -2.30
C VAL A 42 7.62 4.11 -1.22
N PHE A 43 8.25 3.71 -0.12
CA PHE A 43 8.51 4.59 1.02
C PHE A 43 9.98 4.99 1.03
N ILE A 44 10.22 6.30 0.95
CA ILE A 44 11.56 6.87 0.87
C ILE A 44 11.82 7.68 2.12
N LYS A 45 12.93 7.38 2.78
CA LYS A 45 13.33 8.08 4.01
C LYS A 45 14.70 8.71 3.82
N PRO A 46 14.80 9.85 3.10
CA PRO A 46 16.08 10.49 2.85
C PRO A 46 16.68 11.11 4.11
N TYR A 47 15.83 11.49 5.07
CA TYR A 47 16.25 12.10 6.33
C TYR A 47 15.67 11.31 7.50
N HIS A 48 16.34 11.45 8.64
CA HIS A 48 16.00 10.69 9.84
C HIS A 48 14.55 10.87 10.31
N ASN A 49 13.99 12.05 10.11
CA ASN A 49 12.66 12.42 10.62
C ASN A 49 11.64 12.68 9.52
N GLN A 50 11.95 12.38 8.26
CA GLN A 50 11.04 12.63 7.15
C GLN A 50 10.86 11.38 6.31
N ILE A 51 9.59 11.04 6.07
CA ILE A 51 9.21 9.92 5.19
C ILE A 51 8.44 10.51 4.03
N PHE A 52 8.86 10.18 2.81
CA PHE A 52 8.15 10.50 1.59
C PHE A 52 7.61 9.22 0.98
N VAL A 53 6.48 9.34 0.28
CA VAL A 53 5.86 8.20 -0.40
C VAL A 53 5.89 8.47 -1.90
N ASN A 54 6.44 7.51 -2.64
CA ASN A 54 6.34 7.52 -4.10
C ASN A 54 4.94 7.07 -4.47
N GLU A 55 4.05 8.01 -4.70
CA GLU A 55 2.63 7.74 -4.93
C GLU A 55 2.42 6.84 -6.13
N ARG A 56 3.18 7.04 -7.20
CA ARG A 56 3.06 6.21 -8.40
C ARG A 56 3.36 4.74 -8.11
N ARG A 57 4.45 4.49 -7.37
CA ARG A 57 4.80 3.11 -6.98
C ARG A 57 3.78 2.52 -6.02
N TYR A 58 3.21 3.35 -5.16
CA TYR A 58 2.15 2.90 -4.29
C TYR A 58 0.91 2.50 -5.08
N GLN A 59 0.56 3.26 -6.11
CA GLN A 59 -0.55 2.90 -7.00
C GLN A 59 -0.27 1.59 -7.74
N ASP A 60 0.95 1.37 -8.21
CA ASP A 60 1.35 0.10 -8.80
C ASP A 60 1.17 -1.06 -7.82
N PHE A 61 1.57 -0.84 -6.56
CA PHE A 61 1.38 -1.81 -5.49
C PHE A 61 -0.11 -2.13 -5.28
N LEU A 62 -0.96 -1.12 -5.25
CA LEU A 62 -2.40 -1.34 -5.07
C LEU A 62 -3.00 -2.16 -6.21
N ILE A 63 -2.59 -1.89 -7.44
CA ILE A 63 -3.04 -2.64 -8.61
C ILE A 63 -2.61 -4.10 -8.50
N GLU A 64 -1.37 -4.35 -8.16
CA GLU A 64 -0.83 -5.71 -8.00
C GLU A 64 -1.52 -6.45 -6.86
N LYS A 65 -1.72 -5.79 -5.73
CA LYS A 65 -2.41 -6.37 -4.59
C LYS A 65 -3.84 -6.74 -4.93
N SER A 66 -4.55 -5.85 -5.62
CA SER A 66 -5.91 -6.09 -6.07
C SER A 66 -5.99 -7.28 -7.00
N ARG A 67 -5.06 -7.38 -7.95
CA ARG A 67 -4.99 -8.50 -8.89
C ARG A 67 -4.77 -9.83 -8.17
N ARG A 68 -3.84 -9.88 -7.22
CA ARG A 68 -3.58 -11.09 -6.44
C ARG A 68 -4.78 -11.50 -5.61
N ASN A 69 -5.44 -10.55 -4.96
CA ASN A 69 -6.64 -10.83 -4.19
C ASN A 69 -7.76 -11.37 -5.07
N PHE A 70 -7.93 -10.82 -6.26
CA PHE A 70 -8.93 -11.28 -7.22
C PHE A 70 -8.64 -12.72 -7.65
N GLU A 71 -7.41 -13.05 -7.97
CA GLU A 71 -6.99 -14.39 -8.36
C GLU A 71 -7.21 -15.40 -7.24
N GLU A 72 -6.88 -15.04 -6.02
CA GLU A 72 -7.12 -15.90 -4.86
C GLU A 72 -8.61 -16.18 -4.63
N ARG A 73 -9.45 -15.15 -4.75
CA ARG A 73 -10.90 -15.32 -4.63
C ARG A 73 -11.46 -16.20 -5.74
N LYS A 74 -10.96 -16.03 -6.95
CA LYS A 74 -11.36 -16.85 -8.09
C LYS A 74 -10.98 -18.30 -7.87
N ALA A 75 -9.77 -18.56 -7.41
CA ALA A 75 -9.33 -19.91 -7.12
C ALA A 75 -10.14 -20.55 -6.00
N ALA A 76 -10.43 -19.81 -4.93
CA ALA A 76 -11.25 -20.29 -3.82
C ALA A 76 -12.67 -20.59 -4.27
N ALA A 77 -13.27 -19.74 -5.10
CA ALA A 77 -14.61 -19.95 -5.65
C ALA A 77 -14.66 -21.20 -6.53
N LEU A 78 -13.66 -21.39 -7.38
CA LEU A 78 -13.59 -22.60 -8.23
C LEU A 78 -13.43 -23.87 -7.40
N THR A 79 -12.63 -23.81 -6.34
CA THR A 79 -12.44 -24.94 -5.43
C THR A 79 -13.73 -25.25 -4.68
N ALA A 80 -14.44 -24.24 -4.20
CA ALA A 80 -15.72 -24.41 -3.53
C ALA A 80 -16.78 -24.97 -4.46
N ALA A 81 -16.78 -24.59 -5.73
CA ALA A 81 -17.76 -25.06 -6.72
C ALA A 81 -17.61 -26.55 -7.05
N LYS A 82 -16.47 -27.14 -6.75
CA LYS A 82 -16.23 -28.58 -6.98
C LYS A 82 -16.80 -29.47 -5.89
N PHE A 83 -17.22 -28.88 -4.81
CA PHE A 83 -17.82 -29.60 -3.70
C PHE A 83 -19.33 -29.32 -3.64
#